data_bb9eee4ca48deea62c9f3f0113a510d7
#
_entry.id   bb9eee4ca48deea62c9f3f0113a510d7
#
_cell.length_a   1.000
_cell.length_b   1.000
_cell.length_c   1.000
_cell.angle_alpha   90.00
_cell.angle_beta   90.00
_cell.angle_gamma   90.00
#
_symmetry.space_group_name_H-M   'P 1'
#
loop_
_entity.id
_entity.type
_entity.pdbx_description
1 polymer ?
#
loop_
_entity_poly.entity_id
_entity_poly.type
_entity_poly.pdbx_seq_one_letter_code
_entity_poly.pdbx_strand_id
1 'polypeptide(L)'
;MTNYIEGYYTGDAHRMEQTLHPHYLKHMIHGDTPMREKNGAEMIREVLRNGVPDVPTSNKTEQVSVLDVAGNIASAKLVTPGWTDYLTLSKVDGQWKILSVVQSINN
;
A
#
# COMPACT_ATOMS: atom_id res chain seq x y z
N MET A 1 5.76 -4.29 -5.20
CA MET A 1 4.53 -3.52 -5.48
C MET A 1 3.36 -4.38 -5.89
N THR A 2 3.56 -5.32 -6.84
CA THR A 2 2.49 -6.19 -7.29
C THR A 2 1.80 -6.94 -6.15
N ASN A 3 2.57 -7.51 -5.21
CA ASN A 3 2.01 -8.25 -4.09
C ASN A 3 1.17 -7.38 -3.14
N TYR A 4 1.55 -6.12 -2.98
CA TYR A 4 0.80 -5.19 -2.15
C TYR A 4 -0.58 -4.93 -2.76
N ILE A 5 -0.60 -4.60 -4.06
CA ILE A 5 -1.84 -4.29 -4.78
C ILE A 5 -2.74 -5.52 -4.85
N GLU A 6 -2.19 -6.66 -5.25
CA GLU A 6 -2.98 -7.89 -5.36
C GLU A 6 -3.47 -8.37 -4.00
N GLY A 7 -2.64 -8.26 -2.96
CA GLY A 7 -3.06 -8.62 -1.61
C GLY A 7 -4.23 -7.80 -1.13
N TYR A 8 -4.22 -6.49 -1.40
CA TYR A 8 -5.31 -5.61 -1.03
C TYR A 8 -6.60 -5.96 -1.79
N TYR A 9 -6.51 -6.12 -3.12
CA TYR A 9 -7.68 -6.35 -3.96
C TYR A 9 -8.25 -7.77 -3.87
N THR A 10 -7.41 -8.75 -3.56
CA THR A 10 -7.86 -10.14 -3.43
C THR A 10 -8.17 -10.54 -2.00
N GLY A 11 -7.87 -9.67 -1.02
CA GLY A 11 -8.03 -10.01 0.39
C GLY A 11 -7.01 -11.02 0.89
N ASP A 12 -5.87 -11.15 0.21
CA ASP A 12 -4.82 -12.12 0.58
C ASP A 12 -3.89 -11.50 1.63
N ALA A 13 -4.20 -11.72 2.90
CA ALA A 13 -3.43 -11.18 4.01
C ALA A 13 -2.00 -11.70 4.05
N HIS A 14 -1.76 -12.94 3.59
CA HIS A 14 -0.42 -13.50 3.58
C HIS A 14 0.50 -12.78 2.59
N ARG A 15 -0.02 -12.47 1.39
CA ARG A 15 0.74 -11.70 0.40
C ARG A 15 1.02 -10.28 0.91
N MET A 16 0.05 -9.67 1.57
CA MET A 16 0.21 -8.35 2.16
C MET A 16 1.29 -8.37 3.24
N GLU A 17 1.25 -9.38 4.12
CA GLU A 17 2.23 -9.51 5.20
C GLU A 17 3.66 -9.65 4.67
N GLN A 18 3.85 -10.39 3.58
CA GLN A 18 5.18 -10.56 2.98
C GLN A 18 5.74 -9.25 2.40
N THR A 19 4.86 -8.34 2.02
CA THR A 19 5.23 -7.09 1.36
C THR A 19 5.56 -5.98 2.35
N LEU A 20 4.96 -6.01 3.54
CA LEU A 20 5.10 -4.93 4.52
C LEU A 20 6.33 -5.13 5.39
N HIS A 21 7.07 -4.02 5.59
CA HIS A 21 8.16 -3.99 6.55
C HIS A 21 7.59 -4.13 7.98
N PRO A 22 8.33 -4.74 8.94
CA PRO A 22 7.88 -4.82 10.33
C PRO A 22 7.55 -3.46 10.96
N HIS A 23 8.16 -2.40 10.48
CA HIS A 23 7.92 -1.03 10.96
C HIS A 23 7.01 -0.22 10.03
N TYR A 24 6.23 -0.89 9.20
CA TYR A 24 5.33 -0.24 8.26
C TYR A 24 4.38 0.73 8.98
N LEU A 25 4.21 1.91 8.40
CA LEU A 25 3.25 2.89 8.87
C LEU A 25 2.64 3.62 7.66
N LYS A 26 1.31 3.74 7.67
CA LYS A 26 0.57 4.42 6.63
C LYS A 26 -0.18 5.61 7.21
N HIS A 27 -0.03 6.76 6.55
CA HIS A 27 -0.77 7.98 6.89
C HIS A 27 -1.82 8.21 5.82
N MET A 28 -3.08 8.42 6.24
CA MET A 28 -4.20 8.63 5.31
C MET A 28 -4.74 10.04 5.46
N ILE A 29 -4.76 10.77 4.34
CA ILE A 29 -5.20 12.16 4.27
C ILE A 29 -6.46 12.21 3.40
N HIS A 30 -7.55 12.78 3.94
CA HIS A 30 -8.82 12.87 3.22
C HIS A 30 -9.48 14.21 3.53
N GLY A 31 -9.26 15.19 2.64
CA GLY A 31 -9.83 16.53 2.79
C GLY A 31 -9.46 17.18 4.11
N ASP A 32 -10.48 17.71 4.81
CA ASP A 32 -10.31 18.38 6.09
C ASP A 32 -10.46 17.45 7.29
N THR A 33 -10.64 16.15 7.06
CA THR A 33 -10.76 15.20 8.16
C THR A 33 -9.42 15.02 8.85
N PRO A 34 -9.40 14.70 10.16
CA PRO A 34 -8.14 14.43 10.84
C PRO A 34 -7.39 13.28 10.19
N MET A 35 -6.07 13.43 10.09
CA MET A 35 -5.22 12.40 9.52
C MET A 35 -5.31 11.12 10.36
N ARG A 36 -5.41 9.99 9.67
CA ARG A 36 -5.44 8.66 10.29
C ARG A 36 -4.16 7.91 9.99
N GLU A 37 -3.84 6.95 10.84
CA GLU A 37 -2.64 6.12 10.68
C GLU A 37 -3.00 4.65 10.82
N LYS A 38 -2.27 3.79 10.10
CA LYS A 38 -2.37 2.34 10.22
C LYS A 38 -0.98 1.74 10.23
N ASN A 39 -0.74 0.83 11.18
CA ASN A 39 0.48 0.01 11.15
C ASN A 39 0.24 -1.28 10.35
N GLY A 40 1.30 -2.12 10.24
CA GLY A 40 1.21 -3.34 9.45
C GLY A 40 0.16 -4.31 9.95
N ALA A 41 0.05 -4.49 11.28
CA ALA A 41 -0.94 -5.39 11.85
C ALA A 41 -2.36 -4.93 11.57
N GLU A 42 -2.60 -3.62 11.61
CA GLU A 42 -3.91 -3.05 11.29
C GLU A 42 -4.26 -3.24 9.82
N MET A 43 -3.29 -3.08 8.92
CA MET A 43 -3.50 -3.32 7.49
C MET A 43 -3.87 -4.77 7.21
N ILE A 44 -3.18 -5.70 7.85
CA ILE A 44 -3.45 -7.13 7.67
C ILE A 44 -4.84 -7.48 8.21
N ARG A 45 -5.22 -6.94 9.36
CA ARG A 45 -6.56 -7.16 9.91
C ARG A 45 -7.65 -6.60 9.01
N GLU A 46 -7.40 -5.44 8.38
CA GLU A 46 -8.35 -4.86 7.44
C GLU A 46 -8.55 -5.76 6.23
N VAL A 47 -7.47 -6.31 5.68
CA VAL A 47 -7.55 -7.23 4.54
C VAL A 47 -8.34 -8.48 4.91
N LEU A 48 -8.09 -9.04 6.09
CA LEU A 48 -8.82 -10.22 6.57
C LEU A 48 -10.30 -9.93 6.78
N ARG A 49 -10.64 -8.77 7.35
CA ARG A 49 -12.03 -8.41 7.67
C ARG A 49 -12.84 -8.09 6.43
N ASN A 50 -12.26 -7.35 5.50
CA ASN A 50 -12.98 -6.88 4.31
C ASN A 50 -13.08 -7.94 3.22
N GLY A 51 -12.21 -8.95 3.26
CA GLY A 51 -12.20 -9.99 2.25
C GLY A 51 -11.90 -9.46 0.86
N VAL A 52 -12.49 -10.09 -0.15
CA VAL A 52 -12.31 -9.70 -1.55
C VAL A 52 -13.19 -8.48 -1.86
N PRO A 53 -12.61 -7.38 -2.35
CA PRO A 53 -13.41 -6.22 -2.74
C PRO A 53 -14.40 -6.56 -3.86
N ASP A 54 -15.54 -5.88 -3.86
CA ASP A 54 -16.59 -6.07 -4.86
C ASP A 54 -16.28 -5.44 -6.21
N VAL A 55 -15.13 -4.82 -6.35
CA VAL A 55 -14.75 -4.15 -7.60
C VAL A 55 -14.25 -5.20 -8.60
N PRO A 56 -14.90 -5.33 -9.78
CA PRO A 56 -14.41 -6.25 -10.80
C PRO A 56 -12.99 -5.93 -11.23
N THR A 57 -12.19 -6.96 -11.48
CA THR A 57 -10.79 -6.79 -11.86
C THR A 57 -10.63 -5.91 -13.09
N SER A 58 -11.55 -6.03 -14.05
CA SER A 58 -11.53 -5.26 -15.28
C SER A 58 -11.70 -3.74 -15.07
N ASN A 59 -12.24 -3.32 -13.92
CA ASN A 59 -12.46 -1.91 -13.62
C ASN A 59 -11.33 -1.31 -12.78
N LYS A 60 -10.33 -2.09 -12.42
CA LYS A 60 -9.20 -1.59 -11.65
C LYS A 60 -8.25 -0.84 -12.57
N THR A 61 -8.12 0.46 -12.35
CA THR A 61 -7.15 1.28 -13.04
C THR A 61 -6.08 1.66 -12.02
N GLU A 62 -4.87 1.19 -12.24
CA GLU A 62 -3.76 1.48 -11.33
C GLU A 62 -2.51 1.78 -12.13
N GLN A 63 -1.74 2.75 -11.66
CA GLN A 63 -0.46 3.12 -12.25
C GLN A 63 0.59 3.11 -11.15
N VAL A 64 1.63 2.30 -11.36
CA VAL A 64 2.76 2.22 -10.44
C VAL A 64 3.98 2.79 -11.12
N SER A 65 4.63 3.74 -10.47
CA SER A 65 5.85 4.36 -10.98
C SER A 65 6.93 4.34 -9.90
N VAL A 66 8.11 3.82 -10.25
CA VAL A 66 9.27 3.96 -9.38
C VAL A 66 9.86 5.34 -9.65
N LEU A 67 9.89 6.18 -8.62
CA LEU A 67 10.34 7.56 -8.76
C LEU A 67 11.85 7.69 -8.62
N ASP A 68 12.44 6.93 -7.69
CA ASP A 68 13.88 6.99 -7.44
C ASP A 68 14.34 5.77 -6.66
N VAL A 69 15.59 5.38 -6.85
CA VAL A 69 16.22 4.30 -6.09
C VAL A 69 17.60 4.77 -5.66
N ALA A 70 17.90 4.64 -4.37
CA ALA A 70 19.19 4.99 -3.80
C ALA A 70 19.64 3.89 -2.84
N GLY A 71 20.45 2.95 -3.33
CA GLY A 71 20.94 1.85 -2.52
C GLY A 71 19.80 0.95 -2.03
N ASN A 72 19.58 0.93 -0.72
CA ASN A 72 18.57 0.08 -0.08
C ASN A 72 17.23 0.78 0.13
N ILE A 73 17.03 1.94 -0.45
CA ILE A 73 15.82 2.74 -0.30
C ILE A 73 15.29 3.09 -1.68
N ALA A 74 13.97 3.06 -1.83
CA ALA A 74 13.31 3.47 -3.07
C ALA A 74 12.04 4.24 -2.76
N SER A 75 11.68 5.13 -3.68
CA SER A 75 10.41 5.86 -3.64
C SER A 75 9.56 5.43 -4.81
N ALA A 76 8.26 5.27 -4.58
CA ALA A 76 7.32 4.89 -5.61
C ALA A 76 6.00 5.64 -5.45
N LYS A 77 5.24 5.68 -6.52
CA LYS A 77 3.92 6.29 -6.56
C LYS A 77 2.92 5.29 -7.11
N LEU A 78 1.79 5.14 -6.44
CA LEU A 78 0.68 4.30 -6.88
C LEU A 78 -0.55 5.18 -7.05
N VAL A 79 -1.12 5.19 -8.25
CA VAL A 79 -2.34 5.93 -8.55
C VAL A 79 -3.45 4.94 -8.85
N THR A 80 -4.57 5.09 -8.15
CA THR A 80 -5.80 4.34 -8.41
C THR A 80 -6.95 5.34 -8.57
N PRO A 81 -8.13 4.91 -9.03
CA PRO A 81 -9.26 5.83 -9.12
C PRO A 81 -9.66 6.47 -7.79
N GLY A 82 -9.46 5.77 -6.68
CA GLY A 82 -9.91 6.24 -5.37
C GLY A 82 -8.86 6.98 -4.55
N TRP A 83 -7.56 6.77 -4.85
CA TRP A 83 -6.50 7.37 -4.03
C TRP A 83 -5.16 7.40 -4.75
N THR A 84 -4.24 8.17 -4.20
CA THR A 84 -2.84 8.21 -4.62
C THR A 84 -1.96 7.93 -3.41
N ASP A 85 -1.04 6.99 -3.56
CA ASP A 85 -0.06 6.64 -2.54
C ASP A 85 1.35 7.06 -2.95
N TYR A 86 2.07 7.70 -2.04
CA TYR A 86 3.52 7.84 -2.13
C TYR A 86 4.14 6.86 -1.14
N LEU A 87 5.01 5.99 -1.65
CA LEU A 87 5.58 4.91 -0.87
C LEU A 87 7.09 5.04 -0.73
N THR A 88 7.60 4.70 0.44
CA THR A 88 9.03 4.50 0.65
C THR A 88 9.25 3.02 0.93
N LEU A 89 10.18 2.42 0.17
CA LEU A 89 10.52 1.01 0.30
C LEU A 89 11.93 0.87 0.84
N SER A 90 12.15 -0.20 1.57
CA SER A 90 13.46 -0.55 2.10
C SER A 90 13.79 -1.98 1.69
N LYS A 91 15.03 -2.21 1.28
CA LYS A 91 15.50 -3.54 0.92
C LYS A 91 16.00 -4.26 2.16
N VAL A 92 15.38 -5.38 2.48
CA VAL A 92 15.70 -6.19 3.67
C VAL A 92 15.94 -7.62 3.20
N ASP A 93 17.13 -8.14 3.48
CA ASP A 93 17.52 -9.50 3.11
C ASP A 93 17.26 -9.81 1.63
N GLY A 94 17.60 -8.85 0.78
CA GLY A 94 17.44 -8.99 -0.66
C GLY A 94 16.03 -8.76 -1.20
N GLN A 95 15.07 -8.42 -0.34
CA GLN A 95 13.67 -8.20 -0.72
C GLN A 95 13.23 -6.77 -0.43
N TRP A 96 12.57 -6.15 -1.39
CA TRP A 96 11.97 -4.84 -1.20
C TRP A 96 10.68 -4.95 -0.39
N LYS A 97 10.60 -4.18 0.70
CA LYS A 97 9.41 -4.12 1.55
C LYS A 97 8.96 -2.68 1.70
N ILE A 98 7.66 -2.50 1.83
CA ILE A 98 7.07 -1.17 2.00
C ILE A 98 7.25 -0.73 3.44
N LEU A 99 7.98 0.36 3.63
CA LEU A 99 8.24 0.89 4.97
C LEU A 99 7.22 1.94 5.37
N SER A 100 6.85 2.83 4.46
CA SER A 100 5.88 3.88 4.76
C SER A 100 5.06 4.23 3.54
N VAL A 101 3.83 4.68 3.80
CA VAL A 101 2.90 5.17 2.78
C VAL A 101 2.28 6.45 3.27
N VAL A 102 2.19 7.45 2.39
CA VAL A 102 1.34 8.62 2.61
C VAL A 102 0.28 8.58 1.52
N GLN A 103 -0.97 8.42 1.93
CA GLN A 103 -2.10 8.26 1.02
C GLN A 103 -2.97 9.50 1.01
N SER A 104 -3.27 9.98 -0.20
CA SER A 104 -4.26 11.02 -0.41
C SER A 104 -5.50 10.39 -1.01
N ILE A 105 -6.61 10.46 -0.29
CA ILE A 105 -7.86 9.84 -0.71
C ILE A 105 -8.67 10.86 -1.50
N ASN A 106 -9.10 10.45 -2.69
CA ASN A 106 -9.92 11.30 -3.56
C ASN A 106 -11.36 11.32 -3.04
N ASN A 107 -12.03 12.44 -3.27
CA ASN A 107 -13.45 12.56 -2.93
C ASN A 107 -14.34 12.05 -4.05
#